data_ef291b7970b45c5b9671fe44fdd84afb
#
_entry.id   ef291b7970b45c5b9671fe44fdd84afb
#
_cell.length_a   1.000
_cell.length_b   1.000
_cell.length_c   1.000
_cell.angle_alpha   90.00
_cell.angle_beta   90.00
_cell.angle_gamma   90.00
#
_symmetry.space_group_name_H-M   'P 1'
#
loop_
_entity.id
_entity.type
_entity.pdbx_description
1 polymer ?
#
loop_
_entity_poly.entity_id
_entity_poly.type
_entity_poly.pdbx_seq_one_letter_code
_entity_poly.pdbx_strand_id
1 'polypeptide(L)'
;MKDGVFIVNVTRGEVIDEDDIVAALSSGRVRGAGLDVAPREPLPADSLLWSLPNVVMTPHTAGASQFRAQRNLDRFISNVEKFVSDEPLDGIIDKTLGY
;
A
#
# COMPACT_ATOMS: atom_id res chain seq x y z
N MET A 1 0.36 -10.96 -16.65
CA MET A 1 -0.25 -11.77 -15.57
C MET A 1 -1.00 -12.93 -16.18
N LYS A 2 -1.18 -14.03 -15.43
CA LYS A 2 -2.09 -15.12 -15.83
C LYS A 2 -3.54 -14.63 -15.71
N ASP A 3 -4.43 -15.18 -16.53
CA ASP A 3 -5.87 -14.88 -16.41
C ASP A 3 -6.44 -15.51 -15.13
N GLY A 4 -7.42 -14.84 -14.54
CA GLY A 4 -8.11 -15.30 -13.34
C GLY A 4 -7.33 -15.11 -12.03
N VAL A 5 -6.30 -14.26 -12.01
CA VAL A 5 -5.55 -13.93 -10.78
C VAL A 5 -6.35 -13.03 -9.85
N PHE A 6 -6.00 -13.09 -8.56
CA PHE A 6 -6.39 -12.08 -7.59
C PHE A 6 -5.23 -11.10 -7.39
N ILE A 7 -5.56 -9.82 -7.22
CA ILE A 7 -4.60 -8.76 -6.90
C ILE A 7 -4.88 -8.27 -5.48
N VAL A 8 -3.82 -8.07 -4.69
CA VAL A 8 -3.90 -7.40 -3.40
C VAL A 8 -2.89 -6.26 -3.40
N ASN A 9 -3.37 -5.04 -3.20
CA ASN A 9 -2.52 -3.85 -3.09
C ASN A 9 -2.68 -3.22 -1.71
N VAL A 10 -1.63 -3.31 -0.91
CA VAL A 10 -1.50 -2.73 0.44
C VAL A 10 -0.28 -1.79 0.53
N THR A 11 0.20 -1.32 -0.62
CA THR A 11 1.44 -0.53 -0.71
C THR A 11 1.16 0.92 -1.06
N ARG A 12 1.01 1.22 -2.34
CA ARG A 12 0.64 2.54 -2.86
C ARG A 12 -0.31 2.38 -4.03
N GLY A 13 -1.29 3.28 -4.13
CA GLY A 13 -2.29 3.22 -5.19
C GLY A 13 -1.70 3.40 -6.57
N GLU A 14 -0.73 4.28 -6.71
CA GLU A 14 -0.09 4.65 -7.97
C GLU A 14 0.69 3.51 -8.66
N VAL A 15 0.89 2.37 -7.99
CA VAL A 15 1.50 1.18 -8.63
C VAL A 15 0.55 0.46 -9.58
N ILE A 16 -0.74 0.84 -9.58
CA ILE A 16 -1.77 0.28 -10.45
C ILE A 16 -2.52 1.44 -11.11
N ASP A 17 -2.61 1.41 -12.44
CA ASP A 17 -3.46 2.34 -13.18
C ASP A 17 -4.94 1.98 -12.97
N GLU A 18 -5.78 3.00 -12.69
CA GLU A 18 -7.19 2.78 -12.35
C GLU A 18 -7.99 2.26 -13.54
N ASP A 19 -7.78 2.81 -14.72
CA ASP A 19 -8.52 2.41 -15.92
C ASP A 19 -8.16 0.97 -16.30
N ASP A 20 -6.88 0.62 -16.20
CA ASP A 20 -6.38 -0.71 -16.51
C ASP A 20 -6.94 -1.76 -15.54
N ILE A 21 -6.96 -1.48 -14.24
CA ILE A 21 -7.48 -2.45 -13.25
C ILE A 21 -8.99 -2.60 -13.37
N VAL A 22 -9.74 -1.52 -13.62
CA VAL A 22 -11.18 -1.56 -13.87
C VAL A 22 -11.50 -2.39 -15.10
N ALA A 23 -10.78 -2.19 -16.19
CA ALA A 23 -10.96 -2.99 -17.42
C ALA A 23 -10.63 -4.47 -17.19
N ALA A 24 -9.56 -4.77 -16.48
CA ALA A 24 -9.15 -6.14 -16.18
C ALA A 24 -10.13 -6.87 -15.24
N LEU A 25 -10.70 -6.18 -14.27
CA LEU A 25 -11.73 -6.70 -13.36
C LEU A 25 -13.06 -6.93 -14.10
N SER A 26 -13.47 -5.96 -14.91
CA SER A 26 -14.72 -6.03 -15.66
C SER A 26 -14.71 -7.15 -16.71
N SER A 27 -13.57 -7.40 -17.34
CA SER A 27 -13.41 -8.49 -18.31
C SER A 27 -13.21 -9.87 -17.67
N GLY A 28 -13.01 -9.95 -16.36
CA GLY A 28 -12.69 -11.19 -15.64
C GLY A 28 -11.24 -11.66 -15.81
N ARG A 29 -10.40 -10.93 -16.51
CA ARG A 29 -8.95 -11.20 -16.61
C ARG A 29 -8.30 -11.17 -15.23
N VAL A 30 -8.70 -10.21 -14.40
CA VAL A 30 -8.47 -10.21 -12.95
C VAL A 30 -9.76 -10.67 -12.29
N ARG A 31 -9.70 -11.76 -11.54
CA ARG A 31 -10.87 -12.36 -10.91
C ARG A 31 -11.41 -11.56 -9.75
N GLY A 32 -10.54 -10.85 -9.05
CA GLY A 32 -10.91 -9.98 -7.96
C GLY A 32 -9.73 -9.19 -7.44
N ALA A 33 -10.01 -8.10 -6.71
CA ALA A 33 -8.99 -7.26 -6.09
C ALA A 33 -9.33 -6.91 -4.65
N GLY A 34 -8.30 -6.94 -3.79
CA GLY A 34 -8.29 -6.37 -2.45
C GLY A 34 -7.42 -5.12 -2.46
N LEU A 35 -8.00 -3.95 -2.26
CA LEU A 35 -7.31 -2.67 -2.36
C LEU A 35 -7.41 -1.91 -1.04
N ASP A 36 -6.29 -1.76 -0.35
CA ASP A 36 -6.20 -0.89 0.83
C ASP A 36 -5.81 0.55 0.45
N VAL A 37 -5.32 0.71 -0.77
CA VAL A 37 -4.87 1.99 -1.35
C VAL A 37 -5.50 2.19 -2.72
N ALA A 38 -5.71 3.45 -3.08
CA ALA A 38 -6.26 3.84 -4.37
C ALA A 38 -5.31 4.80 -5.10
N PRO A 39 -5.30 4.82 -6.45
CA PRO A 39 -4.44 5.70 -7.24
C PRO A 39 -4.62 7.18 -6.89
N ARG A 40 -5.83 7.53 -6.44
CA ARG A 40 -6.18 8.87 -5.96
C ARG A 40 -6.90 8.74 -4.63
N GLU A 41 -6.38 9.36 -3.60
CA GLU A 41 -6.95 9.31 -2.25
C GLU A 41 -7.33 10.73 -1.76
N PRO A 42 -8.57 10.92 -1.27
CA PRO A 42 -9.67 9.95 -1.22
C PRO A 42 -10.12 9.51 -2.62
N LEU A 43 -10.53 8.23 -2.76
CA LEU A 43 -11.05 7.72 -4.03
C LEU A 43 -12.28 8.54 -4.44
N PRO A 44 -12.33 9.11 -5.68
CA PRO A 44 -13.47 9.88 -6.15
C PRO A 44 -14.79 9.10 -6.08
N ALA A 45 -15.87 9.80 -5.78
CA ALA A 45 -17.18 9.18 -5.61
C ALA A 45 -17.73 8.54 -6.89
N ASP A 46 -17.25 8.97 -8.04
CA ASP A 46 -17.61 8.49 -9.39
C ASP A 46 -16.68 7.37 -9.89
N SER A 47 -15.68 6.96 -9.10
CA SER A 47 -14.82 5.83 -9.47
C SER A 47 -15.62 4.55 -9.63
N LEU A 48 -15.35 3.84 -10.74
CA LEU A 48 -15.97 2.55 -11.03
C LEU A 48 -15.58 1.46 -10.06
N LEU A 49 -14.47 1.60 -9.34
CA LEU A 49 -14.03 0.65 -8.31
C LEU A 49 -15.08 0.45 -7.21
N TRP A 50 -15.90 1.48 -6.92
CA TRP A 50 -16.98 1.36 -5.93
C TRP A 50 -18.10 0.40 -6.34
N SER A 51 -18.32 0.23 -7.63
CA SER A 51 -19.44 -0.55 -8.17
C SER A 51 -19.07 -1.97 -8.59
N LEU A 52 -17.78 -2.30 -8.65
CA LEU A 52 -17.32 -3.62 -9.09
C LEU A 52 -17.55 -4.68 -7.99
N PRO A 53 -18.33 -5.76 -8.25
CA PRO A 53 -18.68 -6.75 -7.24
C PRO A 53 -17.52 -7.66 -6.80
N ASN A 54 -16.44 -7.63 -7.55
CA ASN A 54 -15.21 -8.41 -7.30
C ASN A 54 -14.08 -7.54 -6.73
N VAL A 55 -14.41 -6.40 -6.11
CA VAL A 55 -13.46 -5.51 -5.42
C VAL A 55 -13.82 -5.43 -3.94
N VAL A 56 -12.83 -5.57 -3.09
CA VAL A 56 -12.91 -5.28 -1.64
C VAL A 56 -11.95 -4.14 -1.35
N MET A 57 -12.44 -3.11 -0.69
CA MET A 57 -11.61 -1.95 -0.32
C MET A 57 -11.58 -1.74 1.18
N THR A 58 -10.42 -1.29 1.67
CA THR A 58 -10.22 -0.79 3.03
C THR A 58 -9.60 0.61 2.98
N PRO A 59 -9.79 1.45 4.00
CA PRO A 59 -9.46 2.87 3.94
C PRO A 59 -8.00 3.14 4.34
N HIS A 60 -7.04 2.59 3.61
CA HIS A 60 -5.59 2.77 3.78
C HIS A 60 -5.13 2.47 5.21
N THR A 61 -5.53 1.30 5.72
CA THR A 61 -5.29 0.88 7.10
C THR A 61 -4.36 -0.33 7.24
N ALA A 62 -3.83 -0.86 6.14
CA ALA A 62 -2.96 -2.03 6.16
C ALA A 62 -1.69 -1.85 7.03
N GLY A 63 -1.22 -0.60 7.18
CA GLY A 63 -0.15 -0.27 8.11
C GLY A 63 -0.57 -0.17 9.58
N ALA A 64 -1.86 -0.25 9.90
CA ALA A 64 -2.35 -0.19 11.25
C ALA A 64 -2.09 -1.53 11.98
N SER A 65 -1.46 -1.45 13.15
CA SER A 65 -1.17 -2.61 13.99
C SER A 65 -1.18 -2.18 15.45
N GLN A 66 -1.69 -3.03 16.32
CA GLN A 66 -1.61 -2.80 17.77
C GLN A 66 -0.15 -2.65 18.28
N PHE A 67 0.81 -3.17 17.53
CA PHE A 67 2.23 -3.09 17.87
C PHE A 67 2.96 -1.91 17.20
N ARG A 68 2.29 -1.13 16.33
CA ARG A 68 2.93 -0.08 15.53
C ARG A 68 3.58 1.00 16.40
N ALA A 69 2.86 1.49 17.41
CA ALA A 69 3.38 2.54 18.29
C ALA A 69 4.64 2.08 19.02
N GLN A 70 4.62 0.87 19.60
CA GLN A 70 5.77 0.33 20.32
C GLN A 70 6.95 0.10 19.38
N ARG A 71 6.75 -0.53 18.23
CA ARG A 71 7.82 -0.77 17.24
C ARG A 71 8.46 0.51 16.72
N ASN A 72 7.66 1.55 16.51
CA ASN A 72 8.19 2.85 16.09
C ASN A 72 9.03 3.50 17.21
N LEU A 73 8.55 3.41 18.45
CA LEU A 73 9.28 3.93 19.62
C LEU A 73 10.60 3.18 19.82
N ASP A 74 10.57 1.84 19.77
CA ASP A 74 11.77 1.00 19.92
C ASP A 74 12.83 1.34 18.87
N ARG A 75 12.40 1.48 17.60
CA ARG A 75 13.30 1.88 16.51
C ARG A 75 13.85 3.29 16.71
N PHE A 76 13.01 4.22 17.15
CA PHE A 76 13.43 5.59 17.42
C PHE A 76 14.49 5.63 18.53
N ILE A 77 14.25 4.94 19.66
CA ILE A 77 15.21 4.86 20.78
C ILE A 77 16.52 4.25 20.29
N SER A 78 16.47 3.10 19.60
CA SER A 78 17.66 2.45 19.06
C SER A 78 18.46 3.37 18.14
N ASN A 79 17.79 4.12 17.26
CA ASN A 79 18.47 5.07 16.38
C ASN A 79 19.05 6.27 17.13
N VAL A 80 18.44 6.74 18.21
CA VAL A 80 19.04 7.78 19.05
C VAL A 80 20.31 7.26 19.72
N GLU A 81 20.30 6.04 20.26
CA GLU A 81 21.49 5.42 20.87
C GLU A 81 22.62 5.26 19.84
N LYS A 82 22.31 4.78 18.63
CA LYS A 82 23.27 4.66 17.53
C LYS A 82 23.83 6.02 17.10
N PHE A 83 22.95 7.03 17.00
CA PHE A 83 23.38 8.39 16.65
C PHE A 83 24.36 8.97 17.67
N VAL A 84 24.10 8.79 18.96
CA VAL A 84 25.01 9.24 20.04
C VAL A 84 26.35 8.49 20.02
N SER A 85 26.33 7.22 19.60
CA SER A 85 27.52 6.36 19.53
C SER A 85 28.25 6.43 18.18
N ASP A 86 27.83 7.31 17.29
CA ASP A 86 28.38 7.43 15.91
C ASP A 86 28.29 6.12 15.10
N GLU A 87 27.23 5.34 15.36
CA GLU A 87 26.93 4.09 14.68
C GLU A 87 25.96 4.30 13.52
N PRO A 88 25.97 3.43 12.49
CA PRO A 88 25.03 3.50 11.37
C PRO A 88 23.57 3.37 11.84
N LEU A 89 22.71 4.26 11.36
CA LEU A 89 21.28 4.22 11.69
C LEU A 89 20.54 3.12 10.88
N ASP A 90 19.47 2.60 11.47
CA ASP A 90 18.59 1.64 10.80
C ASP A 90 17.51 2.36 9.95
N GLY A 91 17.21 1.81 8.79
CA GLY A 91 16.12 2.27 7.94
C GLY A 91 16.36 3.63 7.30
N ILE A 92 17.61 3.90 6.94
CA ILE A 92 17.98 5.08 6.15
C ILE A 92 17.35 4.94 4.75
N ILE A 93 16.67 6.01 4.33
CA ILE A 93 16.10 6.08 2.98
C ILE A 93 17.20 6.52 2.01
N ASP A 94 17.43 5.75 0.97
CA ASP A 94 18.23 6.20 -0.17
C ASP A 94 17.40 7.19 -1.00
N LYS A 95 17.78 8.46 -0.92
CA LYS A 95 17.04 9.55 -1.60
C LYS A 95 17.09 9.47 -3.12
N THR A 96 18.03 8.70 -3.70
CA THR A 96 18.12 8.49 -5.15
C THR A 96 17.18 7.39 -5.62
N LEU A 97 16.94 6.41 -4.78
CA LEU A 97 16.01 5.30 -5.04
C LEU A 97 14.60 5.60 -4.55
N GLY A 98 14.43 6.50 -3.58
CA GLY A 98 13.14 6.87 -3.01
C GLY A 98 12.61 5.90 -1.93
N TYR A 99 13.40 4.93 -1.51
CA TYR A 99 13.05 3.95 -0.45
C TYR A 99 14.26 3.48 0.35
#